data_b8cef1eac73f599cff0e749d51b1b11b
#
_entry.id   b8cef1eac73f599cff0e749d51b1b11b
#
_cell.length_a   1.000
_cell.length_b   1.000
_cell.length_c   1.000
_cell.angle_alpha   90.00
_cell.angle_beta   90.00
_cell.angle_gamma   90.00
#
_symmetry.space_group_name_H-M   'P 1'
#
loop_
_entity.id
_entity.type
_entity.pdbx_description
1 polymer ?
#
loop_
_entity_poly.entity_id
_entity_poly.type
_entity_poly.pdbx_seq_one_letter_code
_entity_poly.pdbx_strand_id
1 'polypeptide(L)'
;MTVARDLAGFLARTAAADLPAQPIDHAAMLIASTIASAAFGRGLDSAAIIRDLARERGGRPDAAVWFEAGVKLPLAEAAQVNAVMSDAAACDDSDLRNIVH
;
A
#
# COMPACT_ATOMS: atom_id res chain seq x y z
N MET A 1 -4.63 -27.33 -15.37
CA MET A 1 -4.09 -26.45 -14.28
C MET A 1 -4.87 -25.16 -14.28
N THR A 2 -4.98 -24.48 -13.13
CA THR A 2 -5.67 -23.18 -13.05
C THR A 2 -4.64 -22.05 -13.07
N VAL A 3 -5.00 -20.90 -13.63
CA VAL A 3 -4.14 -19.71 -13.67
C VAL A 3 -3.61 -19.36 -12.27
N ALA A 4 -4.44 -19.48 -11.24
CA ALA A 4 -4.03 -19.23 -9.85
C ALA A 4 -2.90 -20.16 -9.38
N ARG A 5 -2.96 -21.46 -9.74
CA ARG A 5 -1.93 -22.42 -9.40
C ARG A 5 -0.62 -22.16 -10.14
N ASP A 6 -0.72 -21.78 -11.41
CA ASP A 6 0.46 -21.47 -12.23
C ASP A 6 1.16 -20.20 -11.72
N LEU A 7 0.39 -19.17 -11.37
CA LEU A 7 0.91 -17.93 -10.75
C LEU A 7 1.54 -18.21 -9.39
N ALA A 8 0.86 -18.96 -8.52
CA ALA A 8 1.40 -19.34 -7.21
C ALA A 8 2.70 -20.15 -7.36
N GLY A 9 2.76 -21.07 -8.32
CA GLY A 9 3.96 -21.83 -8.63
C GLY A 9 5.10 -20.97 -9.15
N PHE A 10 4.81 -19.98 -9.98
CA PHE A 10 5.79 -18.99 -10.43
C PHE A 10 6.38 -18.22 -9.25
N LEU A 11 5.51 -17.62 -8.41
CA LEU A 11 5.94 -16.85 -7.23
C LEU A 11 6.78 -17.70 -6.27
N ALA A 12 6.37 -18.94 -6.01
CA ALA A 12 7.07 -19.83 -5.08
C ALA A 12 8.47 -20.27 -5.58
N ARG A 13 8.70 -20.27 -6.88
CA ARG A 13 9.99 -20.69 -7.48
C ARG A 13 10.90 -19.54 -7.84
N THR A 14 10.40 -18.31 -7.94
CA THR A 14 11.19 -17.14 -8.33
C THR A 14 11.98 -16.63 -7.12
N ALA A 15 13.28 -16.67 -7.18
CA ALA A 15 14.14 -16.02 -6.20
C ALA A 15 14.44 -14.57 -6.61
N ALA A 16 14.77 -13.73 -5.66
CA ALA A 16 15.12 -12.33 -5.94
C ALA A 16 16.31 -12.20 -6.91
N ALA A 17 17.25 -13.15 -6.84
CA ALA A 17 18.40 -13.19 -7.74
C ALA A 17 18.05 -13.52 -9.22
N ASP A 18 16.86 -14.07 -9.45
CA ASP A 18 16.39 -14.42 -10.80
C ASP A 18 15.72 -13.22 -11.50
N LEU A 19 15.46 -12.14 -10.76
CA LEU A 19 14.80 -10.96 -11.30
C LEU A 19 15.80 -10.04 -12.00
N PRO A 20 15.52 -9.62 -13.25
CA PRO A 20 16.32 -8.59 -13.91
C PRO A 20 16.33 -7.27 -13.13
N ALA A 21 17.37 -6.47 -13.29
CA ALA A 21 17.48 -5.18 -12.59
C ALA A 21 16.34 -4.22 -12.94
N GLN A 22 15.96 -4.13 -14.22
CA GLN A 22 14.92 -3.20 -14.68
C GLN A 22 13.56 -3.35 -13.98
N PRO A 23 12.96 -4.55 -13.83
CA PRO A 23 11.75 -4.72 -13.03
C PRO A 23 11.92 -4.34 -11.56
N ILE A 24 13.09 -4.57 -10.97
CA ILE A 24 13.37 -4.19 -9.58
C ILE A 24 13.39 -2.67 -9.43
N ASP A 25 14.09 -1.97 -10.32
CA ASP A 25 14.15 -0.50 -10.32
C ASP A 25 12.76 0.10 -10.54
N HIS A 26 11.99 -0.50 -11.47
CA HIS A 26 10.62 -0.07 -11.73
C HIS A 26 9.71 -0.27 -10.50
N ALA A 27 9.79 -1.41 -9.84
CA ALA A 27 9.04 -1.68 -8.61
C ALA A 27 9.41 -0.70 -7.48
N ALA A 28 10.69 -0.37 -7.33
CA ALA A 28 11.15 0.62 -6.36
C ALA A 28 10.56 2.01 -6.65
N MET A 29 10.49 2.39 -7.92
CA MET A 29 9.88 3.66 -8.35
C MET A 29 8.37 3.68 -8.06
N LEU A 30 7.63 2.58 -8.32
CA LEU A 30 6.21 2.47 -8.01
C LEU A 30 5.94 2.57 -6.50
N ILE A 31 6.75 1.92 -5.67
CA ILE A 31 6.66 2.03 -4.22
C ILE A 31 6.90 3.47 -3.77
N ALA A 32 7.92 4.14 -4.31
CA ALA A 32 8.20 5.53 -4.00
C ALA A 32 7.04 6.46 -4.42
N SER A 33 6.45 6.23 -5.59
CA SER A 33 5.27 6.94 -6.09
C SER A 33 4.07 6.79 -5.13
N THR A 34 3.78 5.56 -4.71
CA THR A 34 2.71 5.27 -3.75
C THR A 34 2.91 6.00 -2.41
N ILE A 35 4.14 5.99 -1.89
CA ILE A 35 4.48 6.71 -0.65
C ILE A 35 4.33 8.22 -0.82
N ALA A 36 4.72 8.77 -1.97
CA ALA A 36 4.55 10.19 -2.27
C ALA A 36 3.06 10.57 -2.38
N SER A 37 2.24 9.75 -3.02
CA SER A 37 0.79 9.92 -3.08
C SER A 37 0.17 9.92 -1.68
N ALA A 38 0.58 9.02 -0.80
CA ALA A 38 0.13 8.97 0.59
C ALA A 38 0.53 10.23 1.37
N ALA A 39 1.72 10.78 1.15
CA ALA A 39 2.18 12.00 1.80
C ALA A 39 1.28 13.20 1.45
N PHE A 40 0.80 13.28 0.23
CA PHE A 40 -0.16 14.27 -0.21
C PHE A 40 -1.56 13.95 0.32
N GLY A 41 -2.01 12.71 0.16
CA GLY A 41 -3.38 12.27 0.50
C GLY A 41 -3.70 12.33 2.00
N ARG A 42 -2.69 12.31 2.88
CA ARG A 42 -2.88 12.41 4.34
C ARG A 42 -3.69 13.65 4.78
N GLY A 43 -3.63 14.73 4.01
CA GLY A 43 -4.31 15.99 4.28
C GLY A 43 -5.76 16.04 3.80
N LEU A 44 -6.25 15.00 3.14
CA LEU A 44 -7.59 14.96 2.59
C LEU A 44 -8.62 14.41 3.60
N ASP A 45 -9.86 14.83 3.47
CA ASP A 45 -10.94 14.49 4.42
C ASP A 45 -11.15 12.98 4.55
N SER A 46 -11.09 12.22 3.45
CA SER A 46 -11.24 10.77 3.46
C SER A 46 -10.18 10.08 4.33
N ALA A 47 -8.94 10.54 4.26
CA ALA A 47 -7.86 10.01 5.08
C ALA A 47 -8.04 10.38 6.57
N ALA A 48 -8.49 11.60 6.85
CA ALA A 48 -8.78 12.03 8.21
C ALA A 48 -9.90 11.19 8.83
N ILE A 49 -11.00 11.02 8.12
CA ILE A 49 -12.17 10.25 8.58
C ILE A 49 -11.78 8.81 8.91
N ILE A 50 -11.12 8.11 8.00
CA ILE A 50 -10.75 6.70 8.24
C ILE A 50 -9.75 6.54 9.38
N ARG A 51 -8.82 7.48 9.53
CA ARG A 51 -7.86 7.50 10.63
C ARG A 51 -8.56 7.69 11.98
N ASP A 52 -9.49 8.62 12.06
CA ASP A 52 -10.20 8.91 13.30
C ASP A 52 -11.12 7.75 13.71
N LEU A 53 -11.82 7.14 12.75
CA LEU A 53 -12.57 5.89 12.98
C LEU A 53 -11.67 4.75 13.48
N ALA A 54 -10.49 4.60 12.92
CA ALA A 54 -9.53 3.58 13.37
C ALA A 54 -9.04 3.84 14.80
N ARG A 55 -8.82 5.10 15.17
CA ARG A 55 -8.48 5.49 16.54
C ARG A 55 -9.60 5.21 17.53
N GLU A 56 -10.84 5.51 17.17
CA GLU A 56 -12.01 5.25 18.02
C GLU A 56 -12.22 3.75 18.28
N ARG A 57 -11.96 2.89 17.29
CA ARG A 57 -11.99 1.43 17.47
C ARG A 57 -10.94 0.94 18.44
N GLY A 58 -9.81 1.63 18.50
CA GLY A 58 -8.71 1.27 19.37
C GLY A 58 -8.07 -0.06 19.02
N GLY A 59 -7.38 -0.67 19.99
CA GLY A 59 -6.70 -1.94 19.85
C GLY A 59 -5.19 -1.82 20.04
N ARG A 60 -4.46 -2.90 19.76
CA ARG A 60 -3.01 -2.97 19.99
C ARG A 60 -2.24 -2.12 18.99
N PRO A 61 -1.35 -1.23 19.43
CA PRO A 61 -0.64 -0.29 18.57
C PRO A 61 0.59 -0.94 17.88
N ASP A 62 0.35 -1.86 16.96
CA ASP A 62 1.38 -2.71 16.35
C ASP A 62 2.04 -2.09 15.12
N ALA A 63 1.33 -1.24 14.38
CA ALA A 63 1.80 -0.72 13.10
C ALA A 63 1.69 0.81 13.01
N ALA A 64 2.65 1.43 12.33
CA ALA A 64 2.68 2.87 12.14
C ALA A 64 1.70 3.33 11.04
N VAL A 65 1.09 4.47 11.28
CA VAL A 65 0.44 5.27 10.23
C VAL A 65 1.50 6.16 9.60
N TRP A 66 1.59 6.11 8.29
CA TRP A 66 2.59 6.88 7.55
C TRP A 66 2.39 8.40 7.75
N PHE A 67 3.49 9.12 7.89
CA PHE A 67 3.52 10.57 8.07
C PHE A 67 2.79 11.11 9.32
N GLU A 68 2.38 10.23 10.23
CA GLU A 68 1.75 10.59 11.50
C GLU A 68 2.67 10.20 12.65
N ALA A 69 3.50 11.13 13.11
CA ALA A 69 4.50 10.86 14.15
C ALA A 69 3.84 10.31 15.42
N GLY A 70 4.30 9.15 15.87
CA GLY A 70 3.83 8.51 17.09
C GLY A 70 2.46 7.83 17.00
N VAL A 71 1.76 7.90 15.86
CA VAL A 71 0.48 7.23 15.68
C VAL A 71 0.71 5.78 15.28
N LYS A 72 0.25 4.87 16.14
CA LYS A 72 0.22 3.44 15.88
C LYS A 72 -1.19 2.89 16.05
N LEU A 73 -1.56 1.95 15.20
CA LEU A 73 -2.85 1.29 15.17
C LEU A 73 -2.66 -0.23 15.06
N PRO A 74 -3.71 -1.04 15.24
CA PRO A 74 -3.66 -2.45 14.87
C PRO A 74 -3.26 -2.61 13.41
N LEU A 75 -2.63 -3.74 13.06
CA LEU A 75 -2.06 -4.00 11.72
C LEU A 75 -3.05 -3.72 10.58
N ALA A 76 -4.27 -4.24 10.68
CA ALA A 76 -5.30 -4.08 9.65
C ALA A 76 -5.77 -2.62 9.52
N GLU A 77 -5.95 -1.94 10.65
CA GLU A 77 -6.38 -0.54 10.68
C GLU A 77 -5.29 0.38 10.10
N ALA A 78 -4.03 0.17 10.48
CA ALA A 78 -2.91 0.93 9.93
C ALA A 78 -2.77 0.72 8.41
N ALA A 79 -2.90 -0.54 7.95
CA ALA A 79 -2.88 -0.85 6.52
C ALA A 79 -4.01 -0.15 5.77
N GLN A 80 -5.23 -0.16 6.32
CA GLN A 80 -6.38 0.52 5.71
C GLN A 80 -6.17 2.03 5.63
N VAL A 81 -5.72 2.66 6.71
CA VAL A 81 -5.46 4.11 6.72
C VAL A 81 -4.37 4.48 5.72
N ASN A 82 -3.27 3.73 5.67
CA ASN A 82 -2.18 3.97 4.74
C ASN A 82 -2.63 3.79 3.27
N ALA A 83 -3.46 2.77 2.99
CA ALA A 83 -4.03 2.55 1.66
C ALA A 83 -4.96 3.70 1.23
N VAL A 84 -5.85 4.15 2.10
CA VAL A 84 -6.74 5.29 1.81
C VAL A 84 -5.93 6.56 1.56
N MET A 85 -4.88 6.81 2.33
CA MET A 85 -4.00 7.96 2.07
C MET A 85 -3.32 7.87 0.70
N SER A 86 -2.91 6.67 0.28
CA SER A 86 -2.25 6.47 -1.01
C SER A 86 -3.17 6.73 -2.20
N ASP A 87 -4.45 6.38 -2.07
CA ASP A 87 -5.46 6.51 -3.14
C ASP A 87 -6.20 7.86 -3.13
N ALA A 88 -6.33 8.50 -1.97
CA ALA A 88 -7.19 9.67 -1.77
C ALA A 88 -6.93 10.84 -2.71
N ALA A 89 -5.71 11.00 -3.18
CA ALA A 89 -5.32 12.08 -4.10
C ALA A 89 -5.55 11.73 -5.58
N ALA A 90 -5.94 10.49 -5.89
CA ALA A 90 -6.03 9.95 -7.27
C ALA A 90 -4.77 10.21 -8.10
N CYS A 91 -3.60 10.15 -7.46
CA CYS A 91 -2.27 10.36 -8.07
C CYS A 91 -1.43 9.09 -8.06
N ASP A 92 -2.03 7.96 -7.75
CA ASP A 92 -1.41 6.65 -7.72
C ASP A 92 -1.29 6.01 -9.11
N ASP A 93 -0.38 5.05 -9.22
CA ASP A 93 -0.18 4.33 -10.45
C ASP A 93 -1.31 3.32 -10.69
N SER A 94 -1.76 3.23 -11.94
CA SER A 94 -2.85 2.33 -12.34
C SER A 94 -2.48 1.51 -13.58
N ASP A 95 -2.87 0.24 -13.60
CA ASP A 95 -2.92 -0.51 -14.85
C ASP A 95 -4.20 -0.15 -15.60
N LEU A 96 -4.06 0.60 -16.68
CA LEU A 96 -5.18 1.09 -17.50
C LEU A 96 -6.06 -0.01 -18.09
N ARG A 97 -5.59 -1.26 -18.16
CA ARG A 97 -6.35 -2.39 -18.70
C ARG A 97 -7.25 -3.04 -17.66
N ASN A 98 -6.83 -3.03 -16.40
CA ASN A 98 -7.45 -3.82 -15.33
C ASN A 98 -7.94 -2.96 -14.17
N ILE A 99 -7.71 -1.65 -14.21
CA ILE A 99 -8.04 -0.73 -13.10
C ILE A 99 -7.50 -1.29 -11.77
N VAL A 100 -6.23 -1.69 -11.76
CA VAL A 100 -5.52 -2.17 -10.58
C VAL A 100 -4.54 -1.10 -10.14
N HIS A 101 -4.57 -0.80 -8.86
CA HIS A 101 -3.71 0.18 -8.21
C HIS A 101 -2.63 -0.48 -7.38
#